data_063716cde7bb2827493d5154b24272cd
#
_entry.id   063716cde7bb2827493d5154b24272cd
#
_cell.length_a   1.000
_cell.length_b   1.000
_cell.length_c   1.000
_cell.angle_alpha   90.00
_cell.angle_beta   90.00
_cell.angle_gamma   90.00
#
_symmetry.space_group_name_H-M   'P 1'
#
loop_
_entity.id
_entity.type
_entity.pdbx_description
1 polymer ?
#
loop_
_entity_poly.entity_id
_entity_poly.type
_entity_poly.pdbx_seq_one_letter_code
_entity_poly.pdbx_strand_id
1 'polypeptide(L)'
;MQKYENFTYKNPYTFMRIYKRGNIYWTEFEVDNKRYQMSTRTKDKRLAGEIAAALQADTVRDKFNIPQKYNKQRLFSETYQEYLRSLSNVPRTVMNKNIALKHFLPVFKDKNIADITVSDVKTYQLKRRLEIMNKNSGKKESEINFAWLNKEISILSNFFNFCIEKSYIDKNPAFKIRKLNTLSRLKTLSDSDIDKLIAGATNKLTRDLITFLIYTGCRKGEALNLKWDDVDLQNDVIAIKGTKTKYDRYIPISKPLKELLSRIEKVQDCLYLFNRNGAKLGDFKRSFHTACKNAGLKDLHIHDLRHVFASKMVMNDTSLYKTGILLGHRTPNMTQRYAHLKPGELRKEVEKAFDRKTPEEVKREEYERALEIIREYERKGK
;
A
#
# COMPACT_ATOMS: atom_id res chain seq x y z
N MET A 1 -28.00 -49.87 -16.94
CA MET A 1 -26.71 -50.08 -17.64
C MET A 1 -26.55 -48.93 -18.67
N GLN A 2 -25.79 -47.92 -18.32
CA GLN A 2 -25.51 -46.82 -19.26
C GLN A 2 -24.42 -47.28 -20.24
N LYS A 3 -24.71 -47.29 -21.52
CA LYS A 3 -23.77 -47.56 -22.59
C LYS A 3 -22.74 -46.44 -22.64
N TYR A 4 -21.48 -46.74 -22.30
CA TYR A 4 -20.36 -45.85 -22.50
C TYR A 4 -19.93 -45.94 -23.96
N GLU A 5 -20.11 -44.87 -24.74
CA GLU A 5 -19.54 -44.77 -26.07
C GLU A 5 -18.02 -44.49 -25.92
N ASN A 6 -17.22 -45.51 -26.19
CA ASN A 6 -15.77 -45.42 -26.17
C ASN A 6 -15.27 -44.83 -27.50
N PHE A 7 -14.68 -43.65 -27.46
CA PHE A 7 -13.89 -43.15 -28.57
C PHE A 7 -12.39 -43.25 -28.20
N THR A 8 -11.71 -44.15 -28.85
CA THR A 8 -10.24 -44.29 -28.73
C THR A 8 -9.60 -43.50 -29.86
N TYR A 9 -8.94 -42.40 -29.53
CA TYR A 9 -7.98 -41.78 -30.42
C TYR A 9 -6.69 -42.58 -30.31
N LYS A 10 -6.35 -43.33 -31.35
CA LYS A 10 -5.09 -44.11 -31.41
C LYS A 10 -3.92 -43.18 -31.73
N ASN A 11 -3.34 -42.58 -30.70
CA ASN A 11 -1.93 -42.19 -30.79
C ASN A 11 -1.12 -43.36 -30.17
N PRO A 12 -0.10 -43.91 -30.86
CA PRO A 12 0.60 -45.12 -30.42
C PRO A 12 1.34 -44.97 -29.09
N TYR A 13 1.38 -43.79 -28.49
CA TYR A 13 2.17 -43.53 -27.28
C TYR A 13 1.36 -43.06 -26.06
N THR A 14 0.02 -42.81 -26.19
CA THR A 14 -0.76 -42.32 -25.05
C THR A 14 -2.22 -42.75 -25.12
N PHE A 15 -2.70 -43.41 -24.06
CA PHE A 15 -4.10 -43.69 -23.87
C PHE A 15 -4.85 -42.42 -23.49
N MET A 16 -5.88 -42.04 -24.27
CA MET A 16 -6.82 -40.96 -23.94
C MET A 16 -8.25 -41.41 -24.15
N ARG A 17 -9.08 -41.29 -23.14
CA ARG A 17 -10.51 -41.64 -23.16
C ARG A 17 -11.35 -40.41 -22.78
N ILE A 18 -12.42 -40.16 -23.52
CA ILE A 18 -13.41 -39.15 -23.18
C ILE A 18 -14.72 -39.88 -22.89
N TYR A 19 -15.35 -39.57 -21.77
CA TYR A 19 -16.58 -40.21 -21.33
C TYR A 19 -17.50 -39.20 -20.65
N LYS A 20 -18.79 -39.49 -20.61
CA LYS A 20 -19.81 -38.64 -20.01
C LYS A 20 -20.08 -39.05 -18.57
N ARG A 21 -20.00 -38.10 -17.63
CA ARG A 21 -20.37 -38.31 -16.23
C ARG A 21 -21.42 -37.24 -15.86
N GLY A 22 -22.67 -37.69 -15.71
CA GLY A 22 -23.82 -36.78 -15.64
C GLY A 22 -23.99 -35.99 -16.94
N ASN A 23 -24.09 -34.69 -16.88
CA ASN A 23 -24.23 -33.80 -18.02
C ASN A 23 -22.95 -33.22 -18.60
N ILE A 24 -21.78 -33.61 -18.07
CA ILE A 24 -20.49 -33.04 -18.44
C ILE A 24 -19.58 -34.14 -18.95
N TYR A 25 -18.75 -33.83 -19.96
CA TYR A 25 -17.70 -34.71 -20.43
C TYR A 25 -16.47 -34.64 -19.53
N TRP A 26 -15.84 -35.80 -19.37
CA TRP A 26 -14.61 -35.98 -18.63
C TRP A 26 -13.58 -36.62 -19.54
N THR A 27 -12.31 -36.36 -19.28
CA THR A 27 -11.19 -37.02 -19.95
C THR A 27 -10.38 -37.84 -18.96
N GLU A 28 -9.89 -38.97 -19.42
CA GLU A 28 -8.92 -39.82 -18.72
C GLU A 28 -7.76 -40.07 -19.67
N PHE A 29 -6.56 -39.81 -19.22
CA PHE A 29 -5.34 -40.06 -19.99
C PHE A 29 -4.19 -40.43 -19.08
N GLU A 30 -3.14 -41.02 -19.66
CA GLU A 30 -1.96 -41.46 -18.94
C GLU A 30 -0.74 -40.67 -19.41
N VAL A 31 0.07 -40.22 -18.47
CA VAL A 31 1.34 -39.53 -18.73
C VAL A 31 2.39 -40.17 -17.80
N ASP A 32 3.38 -40.82 -18.35
CA ASP A 32 4.48 -41.46 -17.64
C ASP A 32 3.97 -42.41 -16.51
N ASN A 33 3.16 -43.37 -16.89
CA ASN A 33 2.54 -44.40 -16.03
C ASN A 33 1.65 -43.83 -14.91
N LYS A 34 1.29 -42.55 -14.97
CA LYS A 34 0.36 -41.95 -14.03
C LYS A 34 -0.94 -41.56 -14.74
N ARG A 35 -2.07 -42.04 -14.22
CA ARG A 35 -3.40 -41.72 -14.76
C ARG A 35 -3.92 -40.39 -14.21
N TYR A 36 -4.50 -39.59 -15.11
CA TYR A 36 -5.15 -38.32 -14.82
C TYR A 36 -6.60 -38.40 -15.25
N GLN A 37 -7.52 -37.99 -14.37
CA GLN A 37 -8.93 -37.83 -14.66
C GLN A 37 -9.32 -36.39 -14.45
N MET A 38 -9.82 -35.72 -15.48
CA MET A 38 -10.13 -34.28 -15.45
C MET A 38 -11.48 -33.99 -16.09
N SER A 39 -12.21 -33.01 -15.53
CA SER A 39 -13.46 -32.54 -16.14
C SER A 39 -13.15 -31.58 -17.28
N THR A 40 -13.80 -31.74 -18.42
CA THR A 40 -13.73 -30.79 -19.53
C THR A 40 -14.66 -29.58 -19.33
N ARG A 41 -15.51 -29.62 -18.30
CA ARG A 41 -16.51 -28.59 -17.97
C ARG A 41 -17.46 -28.22 -19.11
N THR A 42 -17.58 -29.05 -20.14
CA THR A 42 -18.47 -28.82 -21.27
C THR A 42 -19.45 -29.97 -21.47
N LYS A 43 -20.61 -29.63 -22.06
CA LYS A 43 -21.66 -30.59 -22.50
C LYS A 43 -21.51 -30.95 -23.98
N ASP A 44 -20.67 -30.22 -24.71
CA ASP A 44 -20.40 -30.42 -26.14
C ASP A 44 -19.29 -31.45 -26.32
N LYS A 45 -19.55 -32.49 -27.09
CA LYS A 45 -18.63 -33.63 -27.33
C LYS A 45 -17.41 -33.22 -28.14
N ARG A 46 -17.57 -32.32 -29.12
CA ARG A 46 -16.49 -31.87 -30.00
C ARG A 46 -15.51 -30.98 -29.20
N LEU A 47 -16.08 -30.01 -28.48
CA LEU A 47 -15.32 -29.13 -27.62
C LEU A 47 -14.61 -29.93 -26.47
N ALA A 48 -15.25 -30.98 -25.95
CA ALA A 48 -14.63 -31.85 -24.96
C ALA A 48 -13.37 -32.56 -25.50
N GLY A 49 -13.36 -32.93 -26.80
CA GLY A 49 -12.19 -33.49 -27.46
C GLY A 49 -11.02 -32.51 -27.52
N GLU A 50 -11.29 -31.28 -27.91
CA GLU A 50 -10.30 -30.22 -27.99
C GLU A 50 -9.71 -29.87 -26.60
N ILE A 51 -10.58 -29.77 -25.59
CA ILE A 51 -10.17 -29.55 -24.19
C ILE A 51 -9.37 -30.72 -23.64
N ALA A 52 -9.76 -31.95 -23.93
CA ALA A 52 -9.02 -33.14 -23.47
C ALA A 52 -7.60 -33.19 -24.04
N ALA A 53 -7.43 -32.90 -25.34
CA ALA A 53 -6.12 -32.82 -25.98
C ALA A 53 -5.26 -31.68 -25.37
N ALA A 54 -5.85 -30.55 -25.09
CA ALA A 54 -5.15 -29.44 -24.42
C ALA A 54 -4.70 -29.81 -22.99
N LEU A 55 -5.59 -30.40 -22.18
CA LEU A 55 -5.27 -30.83 -20.81
C LEU A 55 -4.15 -31.87 -20.78
N GLN A 56 -4.18 -32.84 -21.72
CA GLN A 56 -3.11 -33.82 -21.85
C GLN A 56 -1.78 -33.14 -22.23
N ALA A 57 -1.81 -32.27 -23.23
CA ALA A 57 -0.62 -31.54 -23.66
C ALA A 57 -0.02 -30.69 -22.55
N ASP A 58 -0.84 -30.02 -21.75
CA ASP A 58 -0.42 -29.20 -20.61
C ASP A 58 0.18 -30.08 -19.51
N THR A 59 -0.42 -31.25 -19.20
CA THR A 59 0.09 -32.19 -18.22
C THR A 59 1.46 -32.75 -18.64
N VAL A 60 1.64 -33.09 -19.91
CA VAL A 60 2.94 -33.52 -20.47
C VAL A 60 3.97 -32.38 -20.36
N ARG A 61 3.60 -31.17 -20.73
CA ARG A 61 4.51 -30.00 -20.65
C ARG A 61 4.94 -29.72 -19.21
N ASP A 62 4.00 -29.72 -18.26
CA ASP A 62 4.29 -29.42 -16.87
C ASP A 62 5.20 -30.50 -16.24
N LYS A 63 4.98 -31.78 -16.60
CA LYS A 63 5.76 -32.89 -16.06
C LYS A 63 7.20 -32.92 -16.59
N PHE A 64 7.36 -32.69 -17.89
CA PHE A 64 8.66 -32.73 -18.55
C PHE A 64 9.33 -31.36 -18.69
N ASN A 65 8.79 -30.33 -18.02
CA ASN A 65 9.27 -28.92 -18.13
C ASN A 65 9.46 -28.45 -19.58
N ILE A 66 8.58 -28.91 -20.50
CA ILE A 66 8.67 -28.54 -21.91
C ILE A 66 8.13 -27.11 -22.04
N PRO A 67 8.96 -26.15 -22.47
CA PRO A 67 8.48 -24.78 -22.63
C PRO A 67 7.40 -24.72 -23.70
N GLN A 68 6.32 -23.96 -23.44
CA GLN A 68 5.37 -23.67 -24.53
C GLN A 68 6.12 -22.95 -25.66
N LYS A 69 6.01 -23.47 -26.87
CA LYS A 69 6.48 -22.76 -28.06
C LYS A 69 5.52 -21.60 -28.34
N TYR A 70 5.74 -20.46 -27.67
CA TYR A 70 5.06 -19.24 -28.06
C TYR A 70 5.50 -18.85 -29.46
N ASN A 71 4.57 -18.77 -30.36
CA ASN A 71 4.78 -18.67 -31.80
C ASN A 71 5.34 -17.30 -32.29
N LYS A 72 5.75 -16.40 -31.38
CA LYS A 72 6.44 -15.15 -31.70
C LYS A 72 7.52 -14.87 -30.67
N GLN A 73 8.76 -14.78 -31.13
CA GLN A 73 9.82 -14.17 -30.33
C GLN A 73 9.39 -12.75 -29.96
N ARG A 74 9.21 -12.49 -28.66
CA ARG A 74 8.85 -11.19 -28.13
C ARG A 74 9.97 -10.69 -27.25
N LEU A 75 10.65 -9.67 -27.74
CA LEU A 75 11.74 -9.06 -26.98
C LEU A 75 11.21 -8.27 -25.79
N PHE A 76 11.96 -8.29 -24.70
CA PHE A 76 11.64 -7.49 -23.53
C PHE A 76 11.50 -6.00 -23.87
N SER A 77 12.41 -5.46 -24.70
CA SER A 77 12.43 -4.06 -25.15
C SER A 77 11.17 -3.61 -25.89
N GLU A 78 10.51 -4.50 -26.61
CA GLU A 78 9.27 -4.21 -27.33
C GLU A 78 8.05 -4.38 -26.44
N THR A 79 8.01 -5.49 -25.71
CA THR A 79 6.85 -5.87 -24.89
C THR A 79 6.65 -4.92 -23.72
N TYR A 80 7.74 -4.39 -23.11
CA TYR A 80 7.54 -3.43 -22.02
C TYR A 80 6.92 -2.10 -22.48
N GLN A 81 7.18 -1.69 -23.73
CA GLN A 81 6.55 -0.51 -24.34
C GLN A 81 5.04 -0.76 -24.56
N GLU A 82 4.67 -1.96 -25.04
CA GLU A 82 3.28 -2.38 -25.16
C GLU A 82 2.57 -2.34 -23.80
N TYR A 83 3.22 -2.87 -22.74
CA TYR A 83 2.71 -2.79 -21.39
C TYR A 83 2.46 -1.35 -20.92
N LEU A 84 3.40 -0.44 -21.18
CA LEU A 84 3.23 0.96 -20.77
C LEU A 84 2.07 1.63 -21.50
N ARG A 85 1.85 1.31 -22.79
CA ARG A 85 0.71 1.84 -23.58
C ARG A 85 -0.63 1.28 -23.09
N SER A 86 -0.66 0.05 -22.59
CA SER A 86 -1.88 -0.59 -22.07
C SER A 86 -2.35 0.00 -20.73
N LEU A 87 -1.55 0.84 -20.06
CA LEU A 87 -1.87 1.39 -18.75
C LEU A 87 -2.81 2.58 -18.85
N SER A 88 -4.01 2.47 -18.29
CA SER A 88 -4.97 3.57 -18.06
C SER A 88 -4.67 4.39 -16.79
N ASN A 89 -3.44 4.36 -16.32
CA ASN A 89 -3.05 4.95 -15.04
C ASN A 89 -2.74 6.45 -15.17
N VAL A 90 -2.76 7.13 -14.01
CA VAL A 90 -2.29 8.52 -13.91
C VAL A 90 -0.88 8.63 -14.51
N PRO A 91 -0.56 9.67 -15.31
CA PRO A 91 0.72 9.82 -16.04
C PRO A 91 1.96 9.61 -15.16
N ARG A 92 1.93 10.09 -13.91
CA ARG A 92 3.03 9.90 -12.95
C ARG A 92 3.27 8.41 -12.60
N THR A 93 2.22 7.60 -12.57
CA THR A 93 2.34 6.15 -12.31
C THR A 93 2.99 5.46 -13.49
N VAL A 94 2.59 5.80 -14.71
CA VAL A 94 3.19 5.28 -15.95
C VAL A 94 4.67 5.68 -16.02
N MET A 95 5.00 6.94 -15.74
CA MET A 95 6.38 7.43 -15.68
C MET A 95 7.23 6.63 -14.69
N ASN A 96 6.73 6.39 -13.45
CA ASN A 96 7.45 5.62 -12.44
C ASN A 96 7.68 4.16 -12.87
N LYS A 97 6.68 3.54 -13.53
CA LYS A 97 6.81 2.19 -14.08
C LYS A 97 7.84 2.15 -15.21
N ASN A 98 7.84 3.14 -16.09
CA ASN A 98 8.82 3.27 -17.16
C ASN A 98 10.25 3.41 -16.59
N ILE A 99 10.47 4.30 -15.61
CA ILE A 99 11.77 4.47 -14.95
C ILE A 99 12.26 3.13 -14.39
N ALA A 100 11.40 2.40 -13.68
CA ALA A 100 11.76 1.11 -13.09
C ALA A 100 12.09 0.06 -14.16
N LEU A 101 11.27 -0.06 -15.22
CA LEU A 101 11.47 -1.04 -16.28
C LEU A 101 12.72 -0.75 -17.11
N LYS A 102 13.09 0.52 -17.30
CA LYS A 102 14.34 0.90 -17.96
C LYS A 102 15.59 0.34 -17.29
N HIS A 103 15.56 0.12 -15.97
CA HIS A 103 16.69 -0.49 -15.24
C HIS A 103 16.96 -1.94 -15.67
N PHE A 104 15.96 -2.64 -16.25
CA PHE A 104 16.11 -4.01 -16.74
C PHE A 104 16.64 -4.08 -18.18
N LEU A 105 16.60 -2.99 -18.95
CA LEU A 105 17.07 -2.99 -20.35
C LEU A 105 18.52 -3.44 -20.53
N PRO A 106 19.49 -3.02 -19.69
CA PRO A 106 20.89 -3.47 -19.85
C PRO A 106 21.07 -4.99 -19.74
N VAL A 107 20.07 -5.69 -19.10
CA VAL A 107 20.15 -7.13 -18.86
C VAL A 107 19.20 -7.92 -19.74
N PHE A 108 18.02 -7.37 -20.06
CA PHE A 108 16.94 -8.12 -20.72
C PHE A 108 16.55 -7.60 -22.10
N LYS A 109 17.14 -6.47 -22.57
CA LYS A 109 16.72 -5.78 -23.80
C LYS A 109 16.42 -6.74 -24.97
N ASP A 110 17.39 -7.60 -25.26
CA ASP A 110 17.37 -8.48 -26.43
C ASP A 110 16.98 -9.95 -26.06
N LYS A 111 16.56 -10.17 -24.82
CA LYS A 111 16.02 -11.49 -24.40
C LYS A 111 14.56 -11.61 -24.80
N ASN A 112 14.20 -12.79 -25.27
CA ASN A 112 12.80 -13.17 -25.37
C ASN A 112 12.21 -13.23 -23.97
N ILE A 113 11.02 -12.64 -23.77
CA ILE A 113 10.34 -12.63 -22.46
C ILE A 113 10.05 -14.03 -21.92
N ALA A 114 9.86 -15.02 -22.81
CA ALA A 114 9.64 -16.41 -22.45
C ALA A 114 10.90 -17.11 -21.89
N ASP A 115 12.08 -16.60 -22.22
CA ASP A 115 13.37 -17.17 -21.81
C ASP A 115 13.91 -16.53 -20.53
N ILE A 116 13.21 -15.52 -19.98
CA ILE A 116 13.61 -14.88 -18.72
C ILE A 116 13.20 -15.78 -17.55
N THR A 117 14.20 -16.25 -16.82
CA THR A 117 14.04 -17.20 -15.70
C THR A 117 14.01 -16.49 -14.35
N VAL A 118 13.57 -17.24 -13.33
CA VAL A 118 13.68 -16.81 -11.92
C VAL A 118 15.14 -16.53 -11.53
N SER A 119 16.09 -17.32 -12.08
CA SER A 119 17.53 -17.11 -11.85
C SER A 119 18.01 -15.80 -12.42
N ASP A 120 17.56 -15.40 -13.61
CA ASP A 120 17.90 -14.12 -14.21
C ASP A 120 17.43 -12.93 -13.34
N VAL A 121 16.21 -13.01 -12.80
CA VAL A 121 15.67 -11.96 -11.92
C VAL A 121 16.42 -11.90 -10.59
N LYS A 122 16.81 -13.04 -10.01
CA LYS A 122 17.65 -13.09 -8.81
C LYS A 122 19.04 -12.51 -9.05
N THR A 123 19.65 -12.84 -10.18
CA THR A 123 20.95 -12.31 -10.59
C THR A 123 20.90 -10.80 -10.77
N TYR A 124 19.84 -10.28 -11.42
CA TYR A 124 19.59 -8.84 -11.49
C TYR A 124 19.48 -8.22 -10.09
N GLN A 125 18.67 -8.80 -9.20
CA GLN A 125 18.48 -8.28 -7.85
C GLN A 125 19.80 -8.20 -7.08
N LEU A 126 20.64 -9.25 -7.17
CA LEU A 126 21.94 -9.30 -6.52
C LEU A 126 22.88 -8.21 -7.07
N LYS A 127 23.02 -8.13 -8.40
CA LYS A 127 23.85 -7.13 -9.06
C LYS A 127 23.44 -5.71 -8.68
N ARG A 128 22.13 -5.45 -8.72
CA ARG A 128 21.57 -4.14 -8.38
C ARG A 128 21.76 -3.78 -6.90
N ARG A 129 21.65 -4.78 -6.01
CA ARG A 129 21.96 -4.63 -4.58
C ARG A 129 23.41 -4.21 -4.38
N LEU A 130 24.36 -4.87 -5.04
CA LEU A 130 25.78 -4.54 -4.97
C LEU A 130 26.08 -3.13 -5.49
N GLU A 131 25.45 -2.72 -6.60
CA GLU A 131 25.57 -1.34 -7.11
C GLU A 131 25.09 -0.30 -6.09
N ILE A 132 23.99 -0.57 -5.39
CA ILE A 132 23.44 0.32 -4.35
C ILE A 132 24.40 0.35 -3.14
N MET A 133 24.94 -0.79 -2.74
CA MET A 133 25.90 -0.88 -1.64
C MET A 133 27.18 -0.10 -1.96
N ASN A 134 27.74 -0.27 -3.15
CA ASN A 134 28.94 0.45 -3.58
C ASN A 134 28.75 1.98 -3.60
N LYS A 135 27.56 2.45 -4.02
CA LYS A 135 27.20 3.88 -3.96
C LYS A 135 27.05 4.41 -2.53
N ASN A 136 26.89 3.54 -1.56
CA ASN A 136 26.80 3.86 -0.14
C ASN A 136 27.98 3.26 0.64
N SER A 137 29.15 3.19 0.02
CA SER A 137 30.39 2.72 0.65
C SER A 137 30.63 3.49 1.96
N GLY A 138 30.89 2.79 3.06
CA GLY A 138 30.99 3.36 4.39
C GLY A 138 29.76 3.21 5.28
N LYS A 139 28.60 2.79 4.74
CA LYS A 139 27.43 2.41 5.54
C LYS A 139 27.35 0.90 5.70
N LYS A 140 26.88 0.44 6.87
CA LYS A 140 26.51 -0.98 7.04
C LYS A 140 25.31 -1.28 6.16
N GLU A 141 25.18 -2.52 5.69
CA GLU A 141 24.05 -2.94 4.87
C GLU A 141 22.69 -2.69 5.56
N SER A 142 22.64 -2.86 6.88
CA SER A 142 21.46 -2.57 7.71
C SER A 142 21.01 -1.10 7.66
N GLU A 143 21.87 -0.20 7.23
CA GLU A 143 21.62 1.25 7.10
C GLU A 143 21.22 1.66 5.67
N ILE A 144 21.25 0.70 4.73
CA ILE A 144 20.92 0.95 3.33
C ILE A 144 19.46 0.62 3.06
N ASN A 145 18.75 1.54 2.40
CA ASN A 145 17.36 1.36 2.07
C ASN A 145 17.18 0.78 0.66
N PHE A 146 16.71 -0.46 0.58
CA PHE A 146 16.42 -1.17 -0.68
C PHE A 146 14.96 -1.02 -1.17
N ALA A 147 14.19 -0.09 -0.63
CA ALA A 147 12.77 0.07 -0.99
C ALA A 147 12.53 0.30 -2.48
N TRP A 148 13.44 1.04 -3.16
CA TRP A 148 13.33 1.26 -4.59
C TRP A 148 13.60 -0.02 -5.39
N LEU A 149 14.62 -0.81 -5.04
CA LEU A 149 14.89 -2.10 -5.67
C LEU A 149 13.71 -3.08 -5.51
N ASN A 150 13.12 -3.15 -4.32
CA ASN A 150 11.90 -3.93 -4.10
C ASN A 150 10.74 -3.45 -5.00
N LYS A 151 10.65 -2.14 -5.23
CA LYS A 151 9.66 -1.54 -6.13
C LYS A 151 9.94 -1.89 -7.60
N GLU A 152 11.20 -1.85 -8.03
CA GLU A 152 11.62 -2.30 -9.37
C GLU A 152 11.14 -3.74 -9.62
N ILE A 153 11.46 -4.68 -8.71
CA ILE A 153 11.03 -6.08 -8.80
C ILE A 153 9.51 -6.23 -8.82
N SER A 154 8.80 -5.45 -7.98
CA SER A 154 7.33 -5.49 -7.97
C SER A 154 6.71 -4.98 -9.28
N ILE A 155 7.32 -3.98 -9.91
CA ILE A 155 6.88 -3.46 -11.21
C ILE A 155 7.20 -4.47 -12.32
N LEU A 156 8.36 -5.14 -12.27
CA LEU A 156 8.69 -6.23 -13.18
C LEU A 156 7.71 -7.40 -13.06
N SER A 157 7.32 -7.76 -11.83
CA SER A 157 6.29 -8.78 -11.59
C SER A 157 4.93 -8.38 -12.20
N ASN A 158 4.53 -7.11 -12.09
CA ASN A 158 3.30 -6.63 -12.73
C ASN A 158 3.39 -6.66 -14.27
N PHE A 159 4.55 -6.38 -14.82
CA PHE A 159 4.81 -6.53 -16.26
C PHE A 159 4.67 -7.99 -16.71
N PHE A 160 5.25 -8.96 -15.99
CA PHE A 160 5.10 -10.37 -16.33
C PHE A 160 3.67 -10.88 -16.13
N ASN A 161 2.89 -10.34 -15.18
CA ASN A 161 1.47 -10.67 -15.07
C ASN A 161 0.70 -10.20 -16.32
N PHE A 162 0.99 -8.99 -16.83
CA PHE A 162 0.44 -8.55 -18.13
C PHE A 162 0.84 -9.51 -19.27
N CYS A 163 2.08 -10.00 -19.29
CA CYS A 163 2.51 -10.97 -20.30
C CYS A 163 1.72 -12.30 -20.18
N ILE A 164 1.36 -12.73 -18.96
CA ILE A 164 0.49 -13.90 -18.75
C ILE A 164 -0.94 -13.62 -19.23
N GLU A 165 -1.52 -12.47 -18.88
CA GLU A 165 -2.85 -12.06 -19.34
C GLU A 165 -2.95 -12.02 -20.88
N LYS A 166 -1.85 -11.68 -21.55
CA LYS A 166 -1.74 -11.69 -23.02
C LYS A 166 -1.34 -13.05 -23.60
N SER A 167 -1.19 -14.08 -22.78
CA SER A 167 -0.72 -15.40 -23.17
C SER A 167 0.64 -15.39 -23.88
N TYR A 168 1.54 -14.50 -23.46
CA TYR A 168 2.91 -14.42 -23.96
C TYR A 168 3.87 -15.34 -23.22
N ILE A 169 3.58 -15.62 -21.95
CA ILE A 169 4.29 -16.53 -21.06
C ILE A 169 3.29 -17.23 -20.12
N ASP A 170 3.68 -18.40 -19.58
CA ASP A 170 2.83 -19.16 -18.66
C ASP A 170 3.05 -18.79 -17.19
N LYS A 171 4.27 -18.48 -16.82
CA LYS A 171 4.68 -18.28 -15.43
C LYS A 171 5.43 -16.97 -15.25
N ASN A 172 5.16 -16.30 -14.15
CA ASN A 172 5.83 -15.05 -13.81
C ASN A 172 7.17 -15.33 -13.10
N PRO A 173 8.33 -15.06 -13.74
CA PRO A 173 9.63 -15.32 -13.13
C PRO A 173 9.97 -14.39 -11.95
N ALA A 174 9.23 -13.30 -11.79
CA ALA A 174 9.41 -12.35 -10.67
C ALA A 174 8.44 -12.57 -9.49
N PHE A 175 7.54 -13.56 -9.56
CA PHE A 175 6.43 -13.72 -8.60
C PHE A 175 6.88 -13.96 -7.14
N LYS A 176 7.86 -14.83 -6.94
CA LYS A 176 8.34 -15.23 -5.59
C LYS A 176 9.72 -14.69 -5.24
N ILE A 177 10.14 -13.59 -5.83
CA ILE A 177 11.42 -12.98 -5.47
C ILE A 177 11.33 -12.37 -4.08
N ARG A 178 12.21 -12.81 -3.18
CA ARG A 178 12.26 -12.31 -1.80
C ARG A 178 12.60 -10.82 -1.79
N LYS A 179 11.79 -10.05 -1.10
CA LYS A 179 12.06 -8.62 -0.87
C LYS A 179 13.23 -8.47 0.09
N LEU A 180 14.06 -7.46 -0.19
CA LEU A 180 15.13 -7.05 0.70
C LEU A 180 14.58 -6.21 1.85
N ASN A 181 15.30 -6.19 2.97
CA ASN A 181 14.91 -5.38 4.11
C ASN A 181 14.86 -3.89 3.73
N THR A 182 13.86 -3.21 4.24
CA THR A 182 13.69 -1.77 4.07
C THR A 182 13.70 -1.11 5.43
N LEU A 183 14.39 0.01 5.53
CA LEU A 183 14.38 0.80 6.75
C LEU A 183 12.99 1.40 6.94
N SER A 184 12.38 1.09 8.07
CA SER A 184 11.17 1.79 8.49
C SER A 184 11.58 3.16 9.01
N ARG A 185 11.11 4.21 8.36
CA ARG A 185 11.35 5.57 8.80
C ARG A 185 10.13 6.04 9.58
N LEU A 186 10.27 6.18 10.87
CA LEU A 186 9.33 6.87 11.71
C LEU A 186 10.06 8.05 12.36
N LYS A 187 9.74 9.28 11.95
CA LYS A 187 10.22 10.49 12.62
C LYS A 187 9.14 11.02 13.52
N THR A 188 9.48 11.19 14.78
CA THR A 188 8.72 11.97 15.75
C THR A 188 9.40 13.32 15.92
N LEU A 189 8.67 14.33 16.32
CA LEU A 189 9.18 15.65 16.67
C LEU A 189 8.72 15.96 18.10
N SER A 190 9.63 16.55 18.90
CA SER A 190 9.26 17.17 20.17
C SER A 190 8.42 18.43 19.93
N ASP A 191 7.73 18.93 20.96
CA ASP A 191 6.99 20.18 20.85
C ASP A 191 7.93 21.35 20.49
N SER A 192 9.11 21.40 21.09
CA SER A 192 10.14 22.38 20.73
C SER A 192 10.58 22.29 19.26
N ASP A 193 10.70 21.08 18.67
CA ASP A 193 11.04 20.94 17.25
C ASP A 193 9.91 21.38 16.35
N ILE A 194 8.65 21.17 16.77
CA ILE A 194 7.47 21.66 16.06
C ILE A 194 7.48 23.19 16.05
N ASP A 195 7.71 23.83 17.20
CA ASP A 195 7.76 25.29 17.31
C ASP A 195 8.88 25.88 16.44
N LYS A 196 10.08 25.27 16.49
CA LYS A 196 11.20 25.65 15.61
C LYS A 196 10.85 25.50 14.13
N LEU A 197 10.15 24.43 13.74
CA LEU A 197 9.75 24.22 12.36
C LEU A 197 8.75 25.29 11.89
N ILE A 198 7.76 25.61 12.72
CA ILE A 198 6.76 26.65 12.45
C ILE A 198 7.42 28.03 12.37
N ALA A 199 8.31 28.35 13.30
CA ALA A 199 9.06 29.60 13.31
C ALA A 199 10.05 29.72 12.13
N GLY A 200 10.63 28.60 11.69
CA GLY A 200 11.54 28.54 10.54
C GLY A 200 10.88 28.80 9.20
N ALA A 201 9.54 28.79 9.13
CA ALA A 201 8.80 29.10 7.91
C ALA A 201 8.82 30.63 7.61
N THR A 202 9.39 31.00 6.47
CA THR A 202 9.63 32.40 6.07
C THR A 202 8.37 33.16 5.66
N ASN A 203 7.29 32.49 5.30
CA ASN A 203 6.04 33.11 4.90
C ASN A 203 4.83 32.50 5.62
N LYS A 204 3.78 33.32 5.79
CA LYS A 204 2.54 32.96 6.50
C LYS A 204 1.91 31.69 5.92
N LEU A 205 1.77 31.59 4.61
CA LEU A 205 1.14 30.45 3.94
C LEU A 205 1.85 29.12 4.26
N THR A 206 3.18 29.09 4.23
CA THR A 206 3.95 27.88 4.58
C THR A 206 3.81 27.54 6.06
N ARG A 207 3.83 28.52 6.93
CA ARG A 207 3.62 28.37 8.37
C ARG A 207 2.25 27.76 8.66
N ASP A 208 1.20 28.33 8.10
CA ASP A 208 -0.17 27.90 8.29
C ASP A 208 -0.37 26.48 7.76
N LEU A 209 0.21 26.17 6.59
CA LEU A 209 0.12 24.82 6.00
C LEU A 209 0.88 23.75 6.80
N ILE A 210 2.05 24.09 7.34
CA ILE A 210 2.81 23.20 8.25
C ILE A 210 1.97 22.92 9.50
N THR A 211 1.46 23.97 10.14
CA THR A 211 0.62 23.88 11.34
C THR A 211 -0.63 23.05 11.08
N PHE A 212 -1.32 23.30 9.98
CA PHE A 212 -2.48 22.53 9.57
C PHE A 212 -2.18 21.03 9.41
N LEU A 213 -1.07 20.68 8.73
CA LEU A 213 -0.68 19.28 8.52
C LEU A 213 -0.33 18.58 9.82
N ILE A 214 0.29 19.29 10.79
CA ILE A 214 0.62 18.75 12.11
C ILE A 214 -0.66 18.51 12.93
N TYR A 215 -1.65 19.41 12.87
CA TYR A 215 -2.87 19.29 13.68
C TYR A 215 -3.95 18.40 13.07
N THR A 216 -3.86 18.08 11.79
CA THR A 216 -4.87 17.26 11.10
C THR A 216 -4.38 15.89 10.67
N GLY A 217 -3.07 15.70 10.54
CA GLY A 217 -2.48 14.49 9.96
C GLY A 217 -2.87 14.26 8.50
N CYS A 218 -3.40 15.26 7.79
CA CYS A 218 -3.76 15.17 6.39
C CYS A 218 -2.57 14.81 5.50
N ARG A 219 -2.84 14.13 4.36
CA ARG A 219 -1.84 14.03 3.31
C ARG A 219 -1.62 15.41 2.68
N LYS A 220 -0.38 15.69 2.22
CA LYS A 220 -0.10 16.96 1.52
C LYS A 220 -1.13 17.27 0.43
N GLY A 221 -1.45 16.28 -0.41
CA GLY A 221 -2.39 16.48 -1.50
C GLY A 221 -3.82 16.74 -1.05
N GLU A 222 -4.24 16.22 0.11
CA GLU A 222 -5.54 16.48 0.70
C GLU A 222 -5.62 17.94 1.18
N ALA A 223 -4.62 18.41 1.92
CA ALA A 223 -4.55 19.81 2.37
C ALA A 223 -4.51 20.81 1.21
N LEU A 224 -3.73 20.52 0.15
CA LEU A 224 -3.65 21.41 -1.04
C LEU A 224 -4.92 21.42 -1.91
N ASN A 225 -5.81 20.45 -1.74
CA ASN A 225 -7.09 20.38 -2.44
C ASN A 225 -8.28 20.75 -1.55
N LEU A 226 -8.06 21.06 -0.28
CA LEU A 226 -9.10 21.37 0.68
C LEU A 226 -9.78 22.71 0.28
N LYS A 227 -11.09 22.69 0.29
CA LYS A 227 -11.92 23.86 -0.01
C LYS A 227 -12.52 24.43 1.26
N TRP A 228 -12.96 25.68 1.23
CA TRP A 228 -13.70 26.29 2.33
C TRP A 228 -15.00 25.55 2.63
N ASP A 229 -15.68 25.02 1.62
CA ASP A 229 -16.93 24.23 1.78
C ASP A 229 -16.70 22.87 2.46
N ASP A 230 -15.45 22.45 2.60
CA ASP A 230 -15.08 21.23 3.33
C ASP A 230 -14.84 21.52 4.83
N VAL A 231 -14.87 22.80 5.25
CA VAL A 231 -14.59 23.25 6.62
C VAL A 231 -15.88 23.75 7.27
N ASP A 232 -16.42 22.98 8.18
CA ASP A 232 -17.58 23.33 8.97
C ASP A 232 -17.15 23.83 10.35
N LEU A 233 -17.12 25.17 10.51
CA LEU A 233 -16.74 25.82 11.75
C LEU A 233 -17.87 25.84 12.81
N GLN A 234 -19.12 25.53 12.41
CA GLN A 234 -20.25 25.46 13.34
C GLN A 234 -20.26 24.13 14.08
N ASN A 235 -20.01 23.05 13.33
CA ASN A 235 -19.93 21.69 13.89
C ASN A 235 -18.50 21.27 14.26
N ASP A 236 -17.53 22.15 14.16
CA ASP A 236 -16.10 21.92 14.44
C ASP A 236 -15.53 20.69 13.72
N VAL A 237 -15.79 20.56 12.40
CA VAL A 237 -15.35 19.42 11.61
C VAL A 237 -14.82 19.81 10.23
N ILE A 238 -13.80 19.08 9.75
CA ILE A 238 -13.27 19.16 8.39
C ILE A 238 -13.58 17.86 7.66
N ALA A 239 -14.25 17.95 6.51
CA ALA A 239 -14.52 16.83 5.62
C ALA A 239 -13.34 16.62 4.64
N ILE A 240 -12.64 15.51 4.77
CA ILE A 240 -11.60 15.11 3.80
C ILE A 240 -12.20 14.14 2.80
N LYS A 241 -12.55 14.65 1.63
CA LYS A 241 -13.15 13.85 0.55
C LYS A 241 -12.13 12.91 -0.07
N GLY A 242 -12.53 11.64 -0.20
CA GLY A 242 -11.65 10.56 -0.66
C GLY A 242 -11.41 10.58 -2.17
N THR A 243 -10.27 11.12 -2.61
CA THR A 243 -9.90 11.12 -4.04
C THR A 243 -9.32 9.78 -4.51
N LYS A 244 -8.48 9.13 -3.72
CA LYS A 244 -7.87 7.81 -4.05
C LYS A 244 -8.53 6.64 -3.36
N THR A 245 -9.14 6.87 -2.21
CA THR A 245 -9.66 5.81 -1.34
C THR A 245 -11.16 5.62 -1.43
N LYS A 246 -11.90 6.50 -2.11
CA LYS A 246 -13.36 6.55 -2.24
C LYS A 246 -14.12 6.65 -0.90
N TYR A 247 -13.42 6.83 0.24
CA TYR A 247 -14.04 6.99 1.55
C TYR A 247 -13.71 8.37 2.09
N ASP A 248 -14.74 9.10 2.43
CA ASP A 248 -14.66 10.37 3.13
C ASP A 248 -14.33 10.11 4.59
N ARG A 249 -13.62 11.04 5.22
CA ARG A 249 -13.39 11.05 6.66
C ARG A 249 -13.52 12.45 7.21
N TYR A 250 -13.89 12.51 8.45
CA TYR A 250 -14.10 13.74 9.19
C TYR A 250 -13.01 13.91 10.24
N ILE A 251 -12.43 15.11 10.31
CA ILE A 251 -11.40 15.47 11.28
C ILE A 251 -11.98 16.52 12.20
N PRO A 252 -12.08 16.26 13.51
CA PRO A 252 -12.52 17.26 14.48
C PRO A 252 -11.57 18.47 14.51
N ILE A 253 -12.14 19.64 14.62
CA ILE A 253 -11.38 20.89 14.72
C ILE A 253 -11.05 21.13 16.18
N SER A 254 -9.80 20.96 16.56
CA SER A 254 -9.29 21.30 17.88
C SER A 254 -9.18 22.81 18.06
N LYS A 255 -9.14 23.29 19.31
CA LYS A 255 -9.00 24.73 19.60
C LYS A 255 -7.83 25.40 18.83
N PRO A 256 -6.59 24.87 18.84
CA PRO A 256 -5.49 25.46 18.06
C PRO A 256 -5.73 25.43 16.56
N LEU A 257 -6.44 24.43 16.05
CA LEU A 257 -6.79 24.36 14.63
C LEU A 257 -7.88 25.40 14.27
N LYS A 258 -8.82 25.66 15.17
CA LYS A 258 -9.84 26.69 15.00
C LYS A 258 -9.21 28.09 14.94
N GLU A 259 -8.27 28.36 15.83
CA GLU A 259 -7.46 29.59 15.84
C GLU A 259 -6.64 29.76 14.57
N LEU A 260 -6.08 28.67 14.02
CA LEU A 260 -5.41 28.69 12.73
C LEU A 260 -6.38 29.05 11.60
N LEU A 261 -7.53 28.38 11.53
CA LEU A 261 -8.52 28.56 10.46
C LEU A 261 -9.11 29.96 10.47
N SER A 262 -9.36 30.57 11.65
CA SER A 262 -9.91 31.92 11.77
C SER A 262 -8.96 33.03 11.25
N ARG A 263 -7.64 32.79 11.26
CA ARG A 263 -6.64 33.75 10.74
C ARG A 263 -6.31 33.59 9.25
N ILE A 264 -6.82 32.52 8.58
CA ILE A 264 -6.66 32.34 7.14
C ILE A 264 -7.71 33.19 6.43
N GLU A 265 -7.24 34.09 5.60
CA GLU A 265 -8.11 34.97 4.84
C GLU A 265 -8.79 34.23 3.69
N LYS A 266 -10.12 34.39 3.61
CA LYS A 266 -10.89 33.86 2.48
C LYS A 266 -10.77 34.85 1.33
N VAL A 267 -10.05 34.45 0.28
CA VAL A 267 -9.90 35.27 -0.92
C VAL A 267 -11.18 35.17 -1.77
N GLN A 268 -11.70 36.27 -2.22
CA GLN A 268 -12.87 36.30 -3.10
C GLN A 268 -12.62 35.46 -4.35
N ASP A 269 -13.64 34.72 -4.79
CA ASP A 269 -13.59 33.81 -5.95
C ASP A 269 -12.59 32.68 -5.86
N CYS A 270 -12.00 32.43 -4.68
CA CYS A 270 -11.11 31.30 -4.45
C CYS A 270 -11.78 30.23 -3.57
N LEU A 271 -11.98 29.05 -4.13
CA LEU A 271 -12.57 27.92 -3.40
C LEU A 271 -11.60 27.26 -2.39
N TYR A 272 -10.29 27.40 -2.60
CA TYR A 272 -9.29 26.65 -1.84
C TYR A 272 -8.90 27.33 -0.53
N LEU A 273 -8.82 26.54 0.56
CA LEU A 273 -8.37 27.04 1.86
C LEU A 273 -6.93 27.57 1.76
N PHE A 274 -6.03 26.80 1.14
CA PHE A 274 -4.65 27.22 0.90
C PHE A 274 -4.45 27.61 -0.55
N ASN A 275 -4.29 28.89 -0.78
CA ASN A 275 -4.14 29.46 -2.10
C ASN A 275 -2.95 30.44 -2.16
N ARG A 276 -2.53 30.81 -3.35
CA ARG A 276 -1.58 31.88 -3.59
C ARG A 276 -2.23 32.88 -4.53
N ASN A 277 -2.57 34.03 -3.98
CA ASN A 277 -3.24 35.10 -4.72
C ASN A 277 -4.51 34.63 -5.47
N GLY A 278 -5.37 33.86 -4.79
CA GLY A 278 -6.59 33.29 -5.37
C GLY A 278 -6.39 32.04 -6.21
N ALA A 279 -5.17 31.71 -6.59
CA ALA A 279 -4.88 30.49 -7.36
C ALA A 279 -4.56 29.30 -6.45
N LYS A 280 -5.01 28.11 -6.87
CA LYS A 280 -4.71 26.85 -6.17
C LYS A 280 -3.20 26.68 -5.99
N LEU A 281 -2.77 26.34 -4.77
CA LEU A 281 -1.37 26.07 -4.50
C LEU A 281 -0.93 24.70 -5.09
N GLY A 282 0.05 24.72 -5.99
CA GLY A 282 0.56 23.50 -6.64
C GLY A 282 1.45 22.68 -5.73
N ASP A 283 2.47 23.25 -5.13
CA ASP A 283 3.40 22.60 -4.21
C ASP A 283 4.08 23.63 -3.30
N PHE A 284 4.48 23.21 -2.11
CA PHE A 284 5.25 24.03 -1.17
C PHE A 284 6.53 23.34 -0.69
N LYS A 285 7.00 22.34 -1.42
CA LYS A 285 8.17 21.54 -1.04
C LYS A 285 9.43 22.37 -0.80
N ARG A 286 9.67 23.38 -1.64
CA ARG A 286 10.83 24.29 -1.48
C ARG A 286 10.73 25.10 -0.19
N SER A 287 9.59 25.73 0.07
CA SER A 287 9.34 26.53 1.29
C SER A 287 9.41 25.67 2.55
N PHE A 288 8.89 24.44 2.49
CA PHE A 288 9.02 23.46 3.59
C PHE A 288 10.49 23.11 3.84
N HIS A 289 11.27 22.84 2.81
CA HIS A 289 12.69 22.54 2.96
C HIS A 289 13.45 23.73 3.57
N THR A 290 13.13 24.98 3.19
CA THR A 290 13.69 26.17 3.80
C THR A 290 13.32 26.24 5.29
N ALA A 291 12.07 25.97 5.65
CA ALA A 291 11.64 25.95 7.05
C ALA A 291 12.42 24.88 7.86
N CYS A 292 12.61 23.68 7.32
CA CYS A 292 13.43 22.64 7.96
C CYS A 292 14.89 23.09 8.15
N LYS A 293 15.49 23.72 7.13
CA LYS A 293 16.87 24.23 7.21
C LYS A 293 16.98 25.29 8.31
N ASN A 294 16.07 26.26 8.36
CA ASN A 294 16.07 27.32 9.37
C ASN A 294 15.85 26.76 10.79
N ALA A 295 15.06 25.71 10.93
CA ALA A 295 14.82 25.00 12.19
C ALA A 295 15.95 24.05 12.59
N GLY A 296 16.97 23.83 11.77
CA GLY A 296 18.03 22.84 12.02
C GLY A 296 17.58 21.38 11.92
N LEU A 297 16.39 21.13 11.37
CA LEU A 297 15.81 19.79 11.26
C LEU A 297 16.27 19.09 9.97
N LYS A 298 17.21 18.16 10.10
CA LYS A 298 17.73 17.37 8.97
C LYS A 298 16.78 16.23 8.59
N ASP A 299 16.72 15.93 7.29
CA ASP A 299 15.98 14.77 6.74
C ASP A 299 14.50 14.71 7.12
N LEU A 300 13.83 15.82 7.34
CA LEU A 300 12.39 15.88 7.55
C LEU A 300 11.67 16.05 6.22
N HIS A 301 10.62 15.26 5.99
CA HIS A 301 9.78 15.33 4.80
C HIS A 301 8.37 15.77 5.17
N ILE A 302 7.64 16.36 4.24
CA ILE A 302 6.26 16.81 4.47
C ILE A 302 5.36 15.66 4.98
N HIS A 303 5.59 14.42 4.52
CA HIS A 303 4.81 13.29 4.97
C HIS A 303 5.11 12.87 6.41
N ASP A 304 6.27 13.24 6.93
CA ASP A 304 6.64 12.96 8.32
C ASP A 304 5.75 13.76 9.29
N LEU A 305 5.18 14.92 8.89
CA LEU A 305 4.23 15.69 9.70
C LEU A 305 2.97 14.86 10.04
N ARG A 306 2.53 14.02 9.11
CA ARG A 306 1.45 13.07 9.37
C ARG A 306 1.87 11.97 10.35
N HIS A 307 3.14 11.54 10.33
CA HIS A 307 3.69 10.64 11.32
C HIS A 307 3.78 11.30 12.70
N VAL A 308 4.13 12.59 12.74
CA VAL A 308 4.13 13.41 13.97
C VAL A 308 2.73 13.46 14.57
N PHE A 309 1.69 13.78 13.80
CA PHE A 309 0.30 13.76 14.27
C PHE A 309 -0.06 12.38 14.84
N ALA A 310 0.18 11.30 14.09
CA ALA A 310 -0.14 9.95 14.53
C ALA A 310 0.59 9.57 15.83
N SER A 311 1.88 9.90 15.93
CA SER A 311 2.67 9.64 17.14
C SER A 311 2.15 10.41 18.35
N LYS A 312 1.81 11.70 18.18
CA LYS A 312 1.22 12.51 19.24
C LYS A 312 -0.14 11.97 19.69
N MET A 313 -1.00 11.56 18.76
CA MET A 313 -2.29 10.94 19.11
C MET A 313 -2.09 9.69 19.96
N VAL A 314 -1.19 8.79 19.55
CA VAL A 314 -0.90 7.55 20.28
C VAL A 314 -0.24 7.84 21.62
N MET A 315 0.71 8.77 21.70
CA MET A 315 1.38 9.16 22.95
C MET A 315 0.42 9.83 23.95
N ASN A 316 -0.69 10.43 23.47
CA ASN A 316 -1.75 11.02 24.28
C ASN A 316 -2.98 10.10 24.40
N ASP A 317 -2.76 8.81 24.55
CA ASP A 317 -3.75 7.79 24.89
C ASP A 317 -4.88 7.55 23.87
N THR A 318 -4.73 8.06 22.64
CA THR A 318 -5.65 7.71 21.57
C THR A 318 -5.35 6.31 21.05
N SER A 319 -6.36 5.45 20.99
CA SER A 319 -6.18 4.08 20.46
C SER A 319 -5.70 4.09 19.02
N LEU A 320 -4.94 3.06 18.63
CA LEU A 320 -4.46 2.87 17.25
C LEU A 320 -5.63 2.85 16.25
N TYR A 321 -6.77 2.29 16.64
CA TYR A 321 -7.97 2.26 15.80
C TYR A 321 -8.50 3.67 15.51
N LYS A 322 -8.72 4.49 16.54
CA LYS A 322 -9.19 5.89 16.39
C LYS A 322 -8.19 6.72 15.61
N THR A 323 -6.88 6.56 15.88
CA THR A 323 -5.81 7.21 15.12
C THR A 323 -5.86 6.80 13.64
N GLY A 324 -6.08 5.52 13.35
CA GLY A 324 -6.24 5.00 11.98
C GLY A 324 -7.43 5.63 11.24
N ILE A 325 -8.57 5.81 11.90
CA ILE A 325 -9.77 6.48 11.35
C ILE A 325 -9.43 7.93 10.98
N LEU A 326 -8.87 8.71 11.90
CA LEU A 326 -8.50 10.12 11.66
C LEU A 326 -7.52 10.25 10.49
N LEU A 327 -6.58 9.33 10.37
CA LEU A 327 -5.64 9.29 9.26
C LEU A 327 -6.26 8.77 7.96
N GLY A 328 -7.39 8.07 7.98
CA GLY A 328 -7.97 7.40 6.82
C GLY A 328 -7.08 6.24 6.34
N HIS A 329 -6.63 5.40 7.27
CA HIS A 329 -5.93 4.16 6.97
C HIS A 329 -6.93 3.07 6.60
N ARG A 330 -6.69 2.38 5.47
CA ARG A 330 -7.55 1.29 5.00
C ARG A 330 -7.40 0.00 5.80
N THR A 331 -6.21 -0.23 6.33
CA THR A 331 -5.89 -1.45 7.08
C THR A 331 -5.24 -1.10 8.41
N PRO A 332 -5.51 -1.87 9.47
CA PRO A 332 -4.89 -1.68 10.78
C PRO A 332 -3.35 -1.71 10.73
N ASN A 333 -2.77 -2.51 9.84
CA ASN A 333 -1.32 -2.64 9.66
C ASN A 333 -0.64 -1.29 9.35
N MET A 334 -1.34 -0.35 8.72
CA MET A 334 -0.78 0.98 8.44
C MET A 334 -0.55 1.80 9.72
N THR A 335 -1.36 1.57 10.77
CA THR A 335 -1.27 2.26 12.05
C THR A 335 -0.42 1.49 13.06
N GLN A 336 -0.27 0.19 12.88
CA GLN A 336 0.50 -0.69 13.78
C GLN A 336 1.96 -0.25 13.96
N ARG A 337 2.52 0.49 13.02
CA ARG A 337 3.86 1.08 13.12
C ARG A 337 4.03 2.05 14.30
N TYR A 338 2.95 2.55 14.90
CA TYR A 338 2.97 3.45 16.06
C TYR A 338 2.76 2.70 17.39
N ALA A 339 2.45 1.41 17.37
CA ALA A 339 2.14 0.62 18.56
C ALA A 339 3.28 0.62 19.59
N HIS A 340 4.53 0.64 19.14
CA HIS A 340 5.70 0.64 20.02
C HIS A 340 5.92 1.94 20.80
N LEU A 341 5.19 3.02 20.47
CA LEU A 341 5.32 4.31 21.16
C LEU A 341 4.69 4.30 22.58
N LYS A 342 3.97 3.24 22.93
CA LYS A 342 3.34 3.07 24.26
C LYS A 342 3.60 1.70 24.88
N PRO A 343 4.83 1.35 25.22
CA PRO A 343 5.12 0.04 25.85
C PRO A 343 4.54 -0.10 27.26
N GLY A 344 4.31 1.01 27.99
CA GLY A 344 3.81 0.99 29.36
C GLY A 344 2.28 0.81 29.51
N GLU A 345 1.53 1.03 28.43
CA GLU A 345 0.06 0.93 28.51
C GLU A 345 -0.42 -0.52 28.63
N LEU A 346 0.22 -1.45 27.95
CA LEU A 346 -0.13 -2.87 28.02
C LEU A 346 -0.03 -3.39 29.47
N ARG A 347 0.96 -2.92 30.23
CA ARG A 347 1.11 -3.28 31.64
C ARG A 347 -0.06 -2.74 32.45
N LYS A 348 -0.40 -1.45 32.32
CA LYS A 348 -1.53 -0.83 33.02
C LYS A 348 -2.87 -1.47 32.67
N GLU A 349 -3.09 -1.83 31.40
CA GLU A 349 -4.30 -2.52 30.97
C GLU A 349 -4.41 -3.93 31.55
N VAL A 350 -3.28 -4.67 31.60
CA VAL A 350 -3.24 -5.99 32.26
C VAL A 350 -3.48 -5.83 33.76
N GLU A 351 -2.80 -4.90 34.44
CA GLU A 351 -2.99 -4.63 35.85
C GLU A 351 -4.48 -4.29 36.12
N LYS A 352 -5.08 -3.38 35.34
CA LYS A 352 -6.48 -2.99 35.45
C LYS A 352 -7.46 -4.15 35.19
N ALA A 353 -7.16 -5.03 34.22
CA ALA A 353 -8.00 -6.17 33.88
C ALA A 353 -8.00 -7.27 34.97
N PHE A 354 -6.92 -7.36 35.74
CA PHE A 354 -6.74 -8.38 36.80
C PHE A 354 -6.72 -7.80 38.19
N ASP A 355 -6.85 -6.48 38.34
CA ASP A 355 -7.01 -5.80 39.63
C ASP A 355 -8.42 -6.09 40.19
N ARG A 356 -8.48 -7.12 41.01
CA ARG A 356 -9.71 -7.48 41.72
C ARG A 356 -9.86 -6.57 42.94
N LYS A 357 -10.55 -5.46 42.75
CA LYS A 357 -10.94 -4.60 43.90
C LYS A 357 -11.70 -5.40 44.93
N THR A 358 -11.29 -5.29 46.16
CA THR A 358 -12.02 -5.86 47.24
C THR A 358 -13.38 -5.16 47.38
N PRO A 359 -14.41 -5.82 47.96
CA PRO A 359 -15.71 -5.18 48.22
C PRO A 359 -15.63 -3.89 49.03
N GLU A 360 -14.61 -3.77 49.89
CA GLU A 360 -14.34 -2.57 50.67
C GLU A 360 -13.78 -1.41 49.87
N GLU A 361 -12.87 -1.69 48.93
CA GLU A 361 -12.32 -0.69 48.00
C GLU A 361 -13.40 -0.16 47.06
N VAL A 362 -14.29 -1.01 46.56
CA VAL A 362 -15.43 -0.61 45.72
C VAL A 362 -16.34 0.35 46.48
N LYS A 363 -16.70 0.01 47.73
CA LYS A 363 -17.54 0.89 48.59
C LYS A 363 -16.87 2.23 48.87
N ARG A 364 -15.56 2.22 49.09
CA ARG A 364 -14.80 3.44 49.36
C ARG A 364 -14.76 4.37 48.13
N GLU A 365 -14.54 3.83 46.92
CA GLU A 365 -14.59 4.61 45.68
C GLU A 365 -15.99 5.15 45.37
N GLU A 366 -17.03 4.36 45.62
CA GLU A 366 -18.42 4.83 45.50
C GLU A 366 -18.71 5.99 46.44
N TYR A 367 -18.25 5.89 47.68
CA TYR A 367 -18.39 6.95 48.67
C TYR A 367 -17.62 8.23 48.30
N GLU A 368 -16.35 8.09 47.82
CA GLU A 368 -15.56 9.23 47.38
C GLU A 368 -16.19 9.91 46.14
N ARG A 369 -16.73 9.13 45.20
CA ARG A 369 -17.45 9.63 44.03
C ARG A 369 -18.75 10.37 44.42
N ALA A 370 -19.48 9.87 45.39
CA ALA A 370 -20.66 10.54 45.91
C ALA A 370 -20.32 11.88 46.58
N LEU A 371 -19.23 11.94 47.34
CA LEU A 371 -18.73 13.18 47.94
C LEU A 371 -18.29 14.20 46.90
N GLU A 372 -17.68 13.76 45.80
CA GLU A 372 -17.24 14.62 44.70
C GLU A 372 -18.42 15.25 43.96
N ILE A 373 -19.48 14.47 43.73
CA ILE A 373 -20.75 14.95 43.15
C ILE A 373 -21.42 15.99 44.10
N ILE A 374 -21.46 15.74 45.38
CA ILE A 374 -22.02 16.69 46.38
C ILE A 374 -21.22 17.99 46.35
N ARG A 375 -19.88 17.93 46.34
CA ARG A 375 -19.02 19.12 46.26
C ARG A 375 -19.20 19.90 44.96
N GLU A 376 -19.43 19.22 43.83
CA GLU A 376 -19.75 19.89 42.58
C GLU A 376 -21.11 20.59 42.58
N TYR A 377 -22.12 19.98 43.23
CA TYR A 377 -23.44 20.60 43.42
C TYR A 377 -23.35 21.82 44.31
N GLU A 378 -22.61 21.78 45.41
CA GLU A 378 -22.39 22.92 46.32
C GLU A 378 -21.63 24.07 45.63
N ARG A 379 -20.71 23.76 44.67
CA ARG A 379 -20.00 24.77 43.86
C ARG A 379 -20.88 25.42 42.81
N LYS A 380 -21.87 24.73 42.29
CA LYS A 380 -22.80 25.24 41.27
C LYS A 380 -24.02 25.92 41.83
N GLY A 381 -24.26 25.80 43.13
CA GLY A 381 -25.35 26.43 43.84
C GLY A 381 -24.98 27.75 44.56
N LYS A 382 -23.75 28.24 44.36
CA LYS A 382 -23.28 29.58 44.70
C LYS A 382 -23.00 30.35 43.38
#